data_23f0042cace613707d22afcdfa166147
#
_entry.id   23f0042cace613707d22afcdfa166147
#
_cell.length_a   1.000
_cell.length_b   1.000
_cell.length_c   1.000
_cell.angle_alpha   90.00
_cell.angle_beta   90.00
_cell.angle_gamma   90.00
#
_symmetry.space_group_name_H-M   'P 1'
#
loop_
_entity.id
_entity.type
_entity.pdbx_description
1 polymer ?
#
loop_
_entity_poly.entity_id
_entity_poly.type
_entity_poly.pdbx_seq_one_letter_code
_entity_poly.pdbx_strand_id
1 'polypeptide(L)'
;LEKEKTSEEDTEKALNQLKASFGADTYTWFRYSIMTDPSVFWKKVECPVLALNGEKDVQVAARENLPAIAKALKSSGNKSVKTVSMPGLNHLFQHCKTGLPSEYGEIEETFSPEALKTIADWILAL
;
A
#
# COMPACT_ATOMS: atom_id res chain seq x y z
N LEU A 1 -2.48 -25.42 -10.80
CA LEU A 1 -2.23 -25.35 -9.36
C LEU A 1 -3.58 -25.42 -8.66
N GLU A 2 -3.94 -26.62 -8.15
CA GLU A 2 -5.10 -26.83 -7.28
C GLU A 2 -4.89 -25.98 -6.01
N LYS A 3 -5.86 -25.12 -5.71
CA LYS A 3 -5.94 -24.47 -4.41
C LYS A 3 -6.36 -25.56 -3.42
N GLU A 4 -5.45 -26.01 -2.59
CA GLU A 4 -5.79 -26.78 -1.40
C GLU A 4 -6.82 -25.97 -0.59
N LYS A 5 -8.00 -26.55 -0.42
CA LYS A 5 -9.01 -26.00 0.49
C LYS A 5 -8.50 -26.20 1.91
N THR A 6 -7.99 -25.16 2.51
CA THR A 6 -7.68 -25.13 3.94
C THR A 6 -8.96 -25.49 4.71
N SER A 7 -8.89 -26.43 5.65
CA SER A 7 -10.06 -26.81 6.44
C SER A 7 -10.50 -25.65 7.34
N GLU A 8 -11.78 -25.62 7.75
CA GLU A 8 -12.27 -24.62 8.72
C GLU A 8 -11.48 -24.68 10.03
N GLU A 9 -11.11 -25.88 10.46
CA GLU A 9 -10.29 -26.12 11.65
C GLU A 9 -8.87 -25.54 11.53
N ASP A 10 -8.22 -25.70 10.38
CA ASP A 10 -6.89 -25.12 10.11
C ASP A 10 -6.95 -23.59 10.08
N THR A 11 -8.02 -23.04 9.52
CA THR A 11 -8.26 -21.60 9.47
C THR A 11 -8.47 -21.03 10.88
N GLU A 12 -9.25 -21.71 11.71
CA GLU A 12 -9.49 -21.30 13.10
C GLU A 12 -8.24 -21.40 13.95
N LYS A 13 -7.45 -22.46 13.77
CA LYS A 13 -6.17 -22.65 14.45
C LYS A 13 -5.17 -21.57 14.07
N ALA A 14 -5.03 -21.27 12.79
CA ALA A 14 -4.18 -20.19 12.30
C ALA A 14 -4.62 -18.81 12.85
N LEU A 15 -5.92 -18.56 12.91
CA LEU A 15 -6.48 -17.33 13.48
C LEU A 15 -6.19 -17.22 14.98
N ASN A 16 -6.31 -18.32 15.73
CA ASN A 16 -6.02 -18.33 17.16
C ASN A 16 -4.52 -18.16 17.43
N GLN A 17 -3.65 -18.73 16.61
CA GLN A 17 -2.20 -18.49 16.67
C GLN A 17 -1.86 -17.03 16.37
N LEU A 18 -2.50 -16.44 15.36
CA LEU A 18 -2.34 -15.02 15.03
C LEU A 18 -2.80 -14.12 16.17
N LYS A 19 -3.96 -14.41 16.77
CA LYS A 19 -4.47 -13.70 17.97
C LYS A 19 -3.51 -13.78 19.15
N ALA A 20 -2.89 -14.94 19.38
CA ALA A 20 -1.94 -15.16 20.47
C ALA A 20 -0.59 -14.44 20.23
N SER A 21 -0.16 -14.30 18.97
CA SER A 21 1.09 -13.60 18.63
C SER A 21 0.99 -12.08 18.67
N PHE A 22 -0.20 -11.52 18.55
CA PHE A 22 -0.45 -10.09 18.74
C PHE A 22 -1.05 -9.84 20.11
N GLY A 23 -0.54 -8.87 20.87
CA GLY A 23 -1.23 -8.37 22.05
C GLY A 23 -2.66 -7.90 21.68
N ALA A 24 -3.57 -7.89 22.65
CA ALA A 24 -4.99 -7.59 22.41
C ALA A 24 -5.22 -6.29 21.63
N ASP A 25 -4.44 -5.25 21.92
CA ASP A 25 -4.54 -3.94 21.24
C ASP A 25 -4.08 -4.01 19.78
N THR A 26 -2.97 -4.71 19.52
CA THR A 26 -2.44 -4.90 18.14
C THR A 26 -3.42 -5.70 17.29
N TYR A 27 -4.04 -6.75 17.86
CA TYR A 27 -5.05 -7.54 17.17
C TYR A 27 -6.30 -6.69 16.84
N THR A 28 -6.75 -5.86 17.77
CA THR A 28 -7.90 -4.97 17.58
C THR A 28 -7.62 -3.97 16.46
N TRP A 29 -6.43 -3.35 16.45
CA TRP A 29 -6.00 -2.44 15.41
C TRP A 29 -5.91 -3.13 14.04
N PHE A 30 -5.30 -4.31 13.98
CA PHE A 30 -5.13 -5.08 12.74
C PHE A 30 -6.48 -5.48 12.15
N ARG A 31 -7.40 -5.98 13.00
CA ARG A 31 -8.77 -6.29 12.61
C ARG A 31 -9.50 -5.06 12.06
N TYR A 32 -9.41 -3.94 12.76
CA TYR A 32 -10.00 -2.68 12.28
C TYR A 32 -9.46 -2.27 10.92
N SER A 33 -8.14 -2.33 10.72
CA SER A 33 -7.48 -1.96 9.47
C SER A 33 -7.92 -2.82 8.29
N ILE A 34 -8.09 -4.15 8.49
CA ILE A 34 -8.55 -5.07 7.44
C ILE A 34 -10.04 -4.89 7.13
N MET A 35 -10.86 -4.66 8.16
CA MET A 35 -12.32 -4.58 8.03
C MET A 35 -12.81 -3.20 7.57
N THR A 36 -11.94 -2.21 7.58
CA THR A 36 -12.32 -0.84 7.24
C THR A 36 -12.04 -0.57 5.76
N ASP A 37 -13.06 -0.16 5.02
CA ASP A 37 -12.89 0.35 3.66
C ASP A 37 -12.24 1.74 3.71
N PRO A 38 -10.98 1.91 3.25
CA PRO A 38 -10.29 3.19 3.29
C PRO A 38 -10.94 4.25 2.40
N SER A 39 -11.77 3.86 1.43
CA SER A 39 -12.42 4.79 0.52
C SER A 39 -13.32 5.80 1.23
N VAL A 40 -13.88 5.44 2.39
CA VAL A 40 -14.72 6.34 3.21
C VAL A 40 -13.93 7.53 3.78
N PHE A 41 -12.63 7.36 3.99
CA PHE A 41 -11.75 8.43 4.43
C PHE A 41 -11.24 9.25 3.25
N TRP A 42 -10.84 8.61 2.15
CA TRP A 42 -10.42 9.30 0.93
C TRP A 42 -11.48 10.25 0.40
N LYS A 43 -12.75 9.91 0.50
CA LYS A 43 -13.87 10.77 0.10
C LYS A 43 -14.00 12.08 0.90
N LYS A 44 -13.32 12.21 2.03
CA LYS A 44 -13.32 13.39 2.89
C LYS A 44 -12.10 14.29 2.67
N VAL A 45 -11.17 13.89 1.80
CA VAL A 45 -9.93 14.63 1.54
C VAL A 45 -10.19 15.69 0.48
N GLU A 46 -10.06 16.96 0.85
CA GLU A 46 -10.31 18.12 -0.01
C GLU A 46 -9.02 18.76 -0.53
N CYS A 47 -7.89 18.57 0.17
CA CYS A 47 -6.60 19.08 -0.26
C CYS A 47 -6.06 18.37 -1.52
N PRO A 48 -5.11 18.97 -2.25
CA PRO A 48 -4.39 18.29 -3.32
C PRO A 48 -3.74 16.99 -2.84
N VAL A 49 -3.80 15.94 -3.68
CA VAL A 49 -3.26 14.62 -3.36
C VAL A 49 -2.32 14.14 -4.44
N LEU A 50 -1.11 13.76 -4.03
CA LEU A 50 -0.18 12.95 -4.82
C LEU A 50 -0.10 11.55 -4.21
N ALA A 51 -0.53 10.52 -4.93
CA ALA A 51 -0.37 9.13 -4.54
C ALA A 51 0.72 8.47 -5.39
N LEU A 52 1.78 8.00 -4.74
CA LEU A 52 2.90 7.30 -5.37
C LEU A 52 2.92 5.84 -4.91
N ASN A 53 3.30 4.94 -5.81
CA ASN A 53 3.50 3.54 -5.48
C ASN A 53 4.60 2.95 -6.36
N GLY A 54 5.44 2.09 -5.81
CA GLY A 54 6.39 1.33 -6.61
C GLY A 54 5.67 0.34 -7.53
N GLU A 55 6.09 0.25 -8.78
CA GLU A 55 5.51 -0.72 -9.73
C GLU A 55 5.71 -2.17 -9.27
N LYS A 56 6.86 -2.42 -8.63
CA LYS A 56 7.25 -3.74 -8.08
C LYS A 56 6.91 -3.89 -6.60
N ASP A 57 6.04 -3.06 -6.07
CA ASP A 57 5.56 -3.19 -4.70
C ASP A 57 4.65 -4.43 -4.59
N VAL A 58 5.14 -5.46 -3.90
CA VAL A 58 4.41 -6.71 -3.66
C VAL A 58 3.59 -6.68 -2.37
N GLN A 59 3.75 -5.66 -1.53
CA GLN A 59 3.01 -5.49 -0.28
C GLN A 59 1.75 -4.66 -0.50
N VAL A 60 1.83 -3.60 -1.31
CA VAL A 60 0.72 -2.74 -1.69
C VAL A 60 0.72 -2.58 -3.20
N ALA A 61 -0.11 -3.34 -3.88
CA ALA A 61 -0.11 -3.40 -5.35
C ALA A 61 -0.56 -2.06 -5.98
N ALA A 62 0.36 -1.44 -6.75
CA ALA A 62 0.11 -0.15 -7.41
C ALA A 62 -1.09 -0.20 -8.36
N ARG A 63 -1.24 -1.31 -9.08
CA ARG A 63 -2.28 -1.52 -10.09
C ARG A 63 -3.69 -1.43 -9.51
N GLU A 64 -3.88 -1.92 -8.30
CA GLU A 64 -5.17 -1.95 -7.60
C GLU A 64 -5.38 -0.67 -6.79
N ASN A 65 -4.36 -0.23 -6.05
CA ASN A 65 -4.50 0.84 -5.07
C ASN A 65 -4.55 2.24 -5.69
N LEU A 66 -3.68 2.56 -6.66
CA LEU A 66 -3.67 3.90 -7.25
C LEU A 66 -5.00 4.28 -7.94
N PRO A 67 -5.63 3.40 -8.77
CA PRO A 67 -6.95 3.68 -9.33
C PRO A 67 -8.06 3.78 -8.27
N ALA A 68 -7.99 2.96 -7.20
CA ALA A 68 -8.98 2.99 -6.13
C ALA A 68 -8.95 4.32 -5.37
N ILE A 69 -7.75 4.79 -5.00
CA ILE A 69 -7.54 6.09 -4.36
C ILE A 69 -8.06 7.22 -5.26
N ALA A 70 -7.64 7.23 -6.53
CA ALA A 70 -8.08 8.25 -7.49
C ALA A 70 -9.61 8.26 -7.66
N LYS A 71 -10.24 7.09 -7.74
CA LYS A 71 -11.69 6.95 -7.86
C LYS A 71 -12.39 7.49 -6.62
N ALA A 72 -11.93 7.14 -5.43
CA ALA A 72 -12.53 7.59 -4.17
C ALA A 72 -12.48 9.12 -4.04
N LEU A 73 -11.30 9.73 -4.27
CA LEU A 73 -11.09 11.17 -4.22
C LEU A 73 -11.96 11.92 -5.25
N LYS A 74 -11.95 11.47 -6.51
CA LYS A 74 -12.73 12.10 -7.59
C LYS A 74 -14.23 11.97 -7.37
N SER A 75 -14.70 10.86 -6.78
CA SER A 75 -16.14 10.64 -6.52
C SER A 75 -16.73 11.63 -5.51
N SER A 76 -15.89 12.23 -4.66
CA SER A 76 -16.28 13.30 -3.71
C SER A 76 -16.00 14.71 -4.20
N GLY A 77 -15.58 14.86 -5.46
CA GLY A 77 -15.37 16.17 -6.08
C GLY A 77 -13.95 16.72 -6.00
N ASN A 78 -12.98 15.98 -5.43
CA ASN A 78 -11.58 16.41 -5.42
C ASN A 78 -11.00 16.40 -6.85
N LYS A 79 -10.62 17.58 -7.35
CA LYS A 79 -10.08 17.78 -8.71
C LYS A 79 -8.55 17.76 -8.76
N SER A 80 -7.89 17.86 -7.60
CA SER A 80 -6.42 17.96 -7.48
C SER A 80 -5.82 16.62 -7.08
N VAL A 81 -6.00 15.60 -7.93
CA VAL A 81 -5.53 14.22 -7.68
C VAL A 81 -4.55 13.79 -8.75
N LYS A 82 -3.33 13.48 -8.35
CA LYS A 82 -2.30 12.89 -9.20
C LYS A 82 -1.89 11.53 -8.65
N THR A 83 -1.87 10.50 -9.49
CA THR A 83 -1.36 9.16 -9.15
C THR A 83 -0.18 8.83 -10.04
N VAL A 84 0.87 8.24 -9.48
CA VAL A 84 2.08 7.85 -10.22
C VAL A 84 2.52 6.47 -9.77
N SER A 85 2.57 5.53 -10.72
CA SER A 85 3.29 4.27 -10.53
C SER A 85 4.75 4.49 -10.90
N MET A 86 5.66 4.19 -9.99
CA MET A 86 7.10 4.40 -10.13
C MET A 86 7.76 3.14 -10.70
N PRO A 87 8.21 3.14 -11.97
CA PRO A 87 8.75 1.94 -12.60
C PRO A 87 9.98 1.40 -11.86
N GLY A 88 10.04 0.07 -11.70
CA GLY A 88 11.19 -0.61 -11.12
C GLY A 88 11.38 -0.45 -9.62
N LEU A 89 10.52 0.31 -8.92
CA LEU A 89 10.65 0.55 -7.48
C LEU A 89 9.81 -0.43 -6.65
N ASN A 90 10.34 -0.81 -5.48
CA ASN A 90 9.69 -1.65 -4.47
C ASN A 90 8.83 -0.82 -3.50
N HIS A 91 8.37 -1.46 -2.41
CA HIS A 91 7.59 -0.83 -1.34
C HIS A 91 8.32 0.31 -0.61
N LEU A 92 9.65 0.25 -0.53
CA LEU A 92 10.49 1.27 0.10
C LEU A 92 10.96 2.35 -0.89
N PHE A 93 10.42 2.35 -2.10
CA PHE A 93 10.84 3.23 -3.19
C PHE A 93 12.32 3.08 -3.54
N GLN A 94 12.85 1.87 -3.51
CA GLN A 94 14.20 1.50 -3.93
C GLN A 94 14.14 0.78 -5.29
N HIS A 95 15.14 1.00 -6.16
CA HIS A 95 15.30 0.19 -7.36
C HIS A 95 15.58 -1.27 -6.98
N CYS A 96 14.84 -2.20 -7.55
CA CYS A 96 14.88 -3.61 -7.19
C CYS A 96 14.74 -4.53 -8.39
N LYS A 97 15.08 -5.80 -8.21
CA LYS A 97 14.92 -6.84 -9.21
C LYS A 97 13.53 -7.47 -9.15
N THR A 98 13.11 -7.91 -7.98
CA THR A 98 11.86 -8.66 -7.75
C THR A 98 10.81 -7.89 -6.97
N GLY A 99 11.21 -6.95 -6.12
CA GLY A 99 10.35 -6.22 -5.18
C GLY A 99 10.06 -6.97 -3.88
N LEU A 100 10.64 -8.16 -3.71
CA LEU A 100 10.45 -8.96 -2.50
C LEU A 100 11.17 -8.35 -1.30
N PRO A 101 10.59 -8.44 -0.08
CA PRO A 101 11.24 -7.95 1.14
C PRO A 101 12.63 -8.54 1.42
N SER A 102 12.93 -9.74 0.88
CA SER A 102 14.24 -10.37 0.99
C SER A 102 15.38 -9.58 0.32
N GLU A 103 15.06 -8.70 -0.63
CA GLU A 103 16.06 -7.84 -1.29
C GLU A 103 16.42 -6.59 -0.49
N TYR A 104 15.60 -6.17 0.48
CA TYR A 104 15.74 -4.86 1.13
C TYR A 104 17.10 -4.67 1.82
N GLY A 105 17.65 -5.74 2.40
CA GLY A 105 18.96 -5.70 3.07
C GLY A 105 20.15 -5.66 2.13
N GLU A 106 19.94 -5.94 0.84
CA GLU A 106 21.01 -5.97 -0.18
C GLU A 106 21.04 -4.70 -1.03
N ILE A 107 20.02 -3.85 -0.92
CA ILE A 107 19.89 -2.62 -1.71
C ILE A 107 20.52 -1.47 -0.93
N GLU A 108 21.59 -0.88 -1.48
CA GLU A 108 22.27 0.27 -0.88
C GLU A 108 21.43 1.57 -0.97
N GLU A 109 20.58 1.68 -2.00
CA GLU A 109 19.72 2.83 -2.19
C GLU A 109 18.70 2.93 -1.05
N THR A 110 18.69 4.05 -0.34
CA THR A 110 17.72 4.30 0.74
C THR A 110 16.35 4.69 0.19
N PHE A 111 16.33 5.53 -0.85
CA PHE A 111 15.12 6.02 -1.50
C PHE A 111 15.46 6.57 -2.88
N SER A 112 14.65 6.25 -3.90
CA SER A 112 14.90 6.65 -5.29
C SER A 112 14.94 8.17 -5.45
N PRO A 113 15.99 8.74 -6.08
CA PRO A 113 16.04 10.16 -6.42
C PRO A 113 14.88 10.61 -7.31
N GLU A 114 14.40 9.75 -8.21
CA GLU A 114 13.26 10.03 -9.09
C GLU A 114 11.97 10.17 -8.30
N ALA A 115 11.76 9.34 -7.27
CA ALA A 115 10.61 9.46 -6.40
C ALA A 115 10.67 10.75 -5.57
N LEU A 116 11.84 11.09 -5.00
CA LEU A 116 12.06 12.36 -4.30
C LEU A 116 11.80 13.56 -5.22
N LYS A 117 12.33 13.53 -6.45
CA LYS A 117 12.11 14.58 -7.43
C LYS A 117 10.62 14.72 -7.77
N THR A 118 9.92 13.61 -7.97
CA THR A 118 8.48 13.62 -8.28
C THR A 118 7.67 14.27 -7.17
N ILE A 119 8.02 14.01 -5.90
CA ILE A 119 7.39 14.63 -4.73
C ILE A 119 7.70 16.12 -4.68
N ALA A 120 8.99 16.48 -4.83
CA ALA A 120 9.43 17.88 -4.77
C ALA A 120 8.79 18.72 -5.88
N ASP A 121 8.83 18.25 -7.12
CA ASP A 121 8.23 18.94 -8.27
C ASP A 121 6.71 19.15 -8.06
N TRP A 122 6.04 18.16 -7.51
CA TRP A 122 4.60 18.28 -7.23
C TRP A 122 4.30 19.29 -6.14
N ILE A 123 5.08 19.31 -5.05
CA ILE A 123 4.90 20.29 -3.96
C ILE A 123 5.14 21.71 -4.47
N LEU A 124 6.19 21.90 -5.29
CA LEU A 124 6.53 23.21 -5.84
C LEU A 124 5.54 23.74 -6.89
N ALA A 125 4.67 22.86 -7.40
CA ALA A 125 3.66 23.19 -8.39
C ALA A 125 2.26 23.47 -7.77
N LEU A 126 2.12 23.37 -6.44
CA LEU A 126 0.88 23.71 -5.71
C LEU A 126 0.69 25.21 -5.57
#